data_96bc72feb6ac1b0de50b3201383c01a9
#
_entry.id   96bc72feb6ac1b0de50b3201383c01a9
#
_cell.length_a   1.000
_cell.length_b   1.000
_cell.length_c   1.000
_cell.angle_alpha   90.00
_cell.angle_beta   90.00
_cell.angle_gamma   90.00
#
_symmetry.space_group_name_H-M   'P 1'
#
loop_
_entity.id
_entity.type
_entity.pdbx_description
1 polymer ?
#
loop_
_entity_poly.entity_id
_entity_poly.type
_entity_poly.pdbx_seq_one_letter_code
_entity_poly.pdbx_strand_id
1 'polypeptide(L)'
;MTGVQTCALPIWLDAADRALATDVLTVSHTVEPAAKPSPFRGRIWVLVDESVYSASESFVLFCQQTGFATLVGRTTGGDGIGAMDPVYLQLPNSGILIQYTVPFGLNPDGSSNEEMGTTPDLVSPAEEPPLITAFRAIGEA
;
A
#
# COMPACT_ATOMS: atom_id res chain seq x y z
N MET A 1 -10.45 14.26 -0.73
CA MET A 1 -9.50 13.32 -1.37
C MET A 1 -10.03 11.92 -1.22
N THR A 2 -10.04 11.14 -2.28
CA THR A 2 -10.60 9.79 -2.27
C THR A 2 -9.51 8.80 -2.68
N GLY A 3 -9.16 7.89 -1.79
CA GLY A 3 -8.32 6.73 -2.10
C GLY A 3 -9.20 5.52 -2.39
N VAL A 4 -8.81 4.68 -3.33
CA VAL A 4 -9.53 3.46 -3.69
C VAL A 4 -8.62 2.27 -3.41
N GLN A 5 -9.12 1.32 -2.63
CA GLN A 5 -8.48 0.03 -2.42
C GLN A 5 -9.30 -1.04 -3.12
N THR A 6 -8.65 -1.86 -3.92
CA THR A 6 -9.29 -2.96 -4.61
C THR A 6 -8.72 -4.29 -4.11
N CYS A 7 -9.57 -5.13 -3.56
CA CYS A 7 -9.23 -6.49 -3.25
C CYS A 7 -9.84 -7.38 -4.34
N ALA A 8 -9.00 -8.07 -5.07
CA ALA A 8 -9.41 -9.00 -6.11
C ALA A 8 -8.51 -10.23 -6.08
N LEU A 9 -8.90 -11.24 -6.81
CA LEU A 9 -8.04 -12.40 -6.99
C LEU A 9 -6.90 -12.09 -7.94
N PRO A 10 -5.70 -12.60 -7.63
CA PRO A 10 -4.58 -12.47 -8.54
C PRO A 10 -4.89 -13.14 -9.88
N ILE A 11 -4.54 -12.45 -10.96
CA ILE A 11 -4.70 -12.99 -12.34
C ILE A 11 -3.81 -14.20 -12.61
N TRP A 12 -2.78 -14.43 -11.82
CA TRP A 12 -1.88 -15.57 -11.93
C TRP A 12 -2.36 -16.84 -11.19
N LEU A 13 -3.47 -16.78 -10.42
CA LEU A 13 -4.11 -17.98 -9.92
C LEU A 13 -4.57 -18.87 -11.07
N ASP A 14 -4.39 -20.16 -10.92
CA ASP A 14 -4.92 -21.10 -11.92
C ASP A 14 -6.45 -21.07 -11.98
N ALA A 15 -7.01 -21.71 -12.99
CA ALA A 15 -8.46 -21.66 -13.22
C ALA A 15 -9.27 -22.34 -12.09
N ALA A 16 -8.69 -23.32 -11.40
CA ALA A 16 -9.35 -24.01 -10.29
C ALA A 16 -9.38 -23.11 -9.05
N ASP A 17 -8.28 -22.45 -8.76
CA ASP A 17 -8.19 -21.52 -7.62
C ASP A 17 -9.06 -20.28 -7.84
N ARG A 18 -9.15 -19.77 -9.07
CA ARG A 18 -10.08 -18.68 -9.42
C ARG A 18 -11.54 -19.05 -9.23
N ALA A 19 -11.89 -20.30 -9.45
CA ALA A 19 -13.27 -20.78 -9.27
C ALA A 19 -13.68 -20.82 -7.79
N LEU A 20 -12.72 -20.85 -6.87
CA LEU A 20 -12.97 -20.79 -5.42
C LEU A 20 -13.17 -19.38 -4.89
N ALA A 21 -12.76 -18.40 -5.65
CA ALA A 21 -12.87 -17.02 -5.24
C ALA A 21 -14.16 -16.39 -5.76
N THR A 22 -14.95 -15.91 -4.86
CA THR A 22 -16.34 -15.59 -5.11
C THR A 22 -16.60 -14.12 -5.40
N ASP A 23 -15.74 -13.21 -4.94
CA ASP A 23 -16.05 -11.79 -5.00
C ASP A 23 -14.83 -10.89 -5.16
N VAL A 24 -15.01 -9.77 -5.86
CA VAL A 24 -14.08 -8.62 -5.87
C VAL A 24 -14.71 -7.52 -5.04
N LEU A 25 -14.01 -7.10 -4.00
CA LEU A 25 -14.43 -5.98 -3.15
C LEU A 25 -13.60 -4.75 -3.49
N THR A 26 -14.29 -3.67 -3.87
CA THR A 26 -13.66 -2.35 -3.99
C THR A 26 -14.12 -1.48 -2.83
N VAL A 27 -13.17 -1.01 -2.03
CA VAL A 27 -13.43 -0.11 -0.91
C VAL A 27 -12.86 1.27 -1.25
N SER A 28 -13.72 2.28 -1.15
CA SER A 28 -13.32 3.68 -1.35
C SER A 28 -13.32 4.41 -0.01
N HIS A 29 -12.22 5.05 0.31
CA HIS A 29 -12.09 5.91 1.47
C HIS A 29 -12.01 7.37 1.05
N THR A 30 -12.90 8.20 1.59
CA THR A 30 -12.89 9.64 1.35
C THR A 30 -12.49 10.36 2.62
N VAL A 31 -11.44 11.17 2.52
CA VAL A 31 -11.02 12.04 3.62
C VAL A 31 -11.59 13.43 3.36
N GLU A 32 -12.54 13.83 4.20
CA GLU A 32 -13.14 15.16 4.14
C GLU A 32 -12.23 16.18 4.83
N PRO A 33 -12.08 17.39 4.24
CA PRO A 33 -11.36 18.47 4.89
C PRO A 33 -12.03 18.86 6.21
N ALA A 34 -11.22 19.19 7.22
CA ALA A 34 -11.76 19.75 8.45
C ALA A 34 -12.51 21.07 8.16
N ALA A 35 -13.56 21.35 8.95
CA ALA A 35 -14.35 22.59 8.82
C ALA A 35 -13.48 23.86 8.94
N LYS A 36 -12.38 23.78 9.69
CA LYS A 36 -11.36 24.82 9.76
C LYS A 36 -10.09 24.31 9.06
N PRO A 37 -9.74 24.87 7.89
CA PRO A 37 -8.58 24.42 7.15
C PRO A 37 -7.28 24.68 7.92
N SER A 38 -6.31 23.77 7.74
CA SER A 38 -4.95 23.97 8.24
C SER A 38 -4.32 25.20 7.57
N PRO A 39 -3.56 26.01 8.31
CA PRO A 39 -2.78 27.11 7.73
C PRO A 39 -1.60 26.65 6.87
N PHE A 40 -1.26 25.36 6.91
CA PHE A 40 -0.15 24.79 6.14
C PHE A 40 -0.40 24.94 4.64
N ARG A 41 0.62 25.47 3.93
CA ARG A 41 0.62 25.69 2.47
C ARG A 41 1.86 25.08 1.79
N GLY A 42 2.68 24.36 2.54
CA GLY A 42 3.87 23.71 2.03
C GLY A 42 3.58 22.44 1.25
N ARG A 43 4.62 21.89 0.64
CA ARG A 43 4.61 20.55 0.07
C ARG A 43 4.96 19.54 1.14
N ILE A 44 4.37 18.36 1.06
CA ILE A 44 4.66 17.23 1.95
C ILE A 44 5.47 16.20 1.16
N TRP A 45 6.54 15.73 1.78
CA TRP A 45 7.41 14.71 1.23
C TRP A 45 7.42 13.53 2.21
N VAL A 46 7.19 12.34 1.70
CA VAL A 46 7.17 11.12 2.51
C VAL A 46 8.31 10.23 2.06
N LEU A 47 9.21 9.91 2.99
CA LEU A 47 10.33 9.01 2.72
C LEU A 47 9.85 7.58 2.89
N VAL A 48 10.15 6.74 1.90
CA VAL A 48 9.69 5.34 1.86
C VAL A 48 10.83 4.40 1.49
N ASP A 49 10.78 3.19 2.02
CA ASP A 49 11.66 2.09 1.66
C ASP A 49 10.94 0.74 1.92
N GLU A 50 11.67 -0.34 1.77
CA GLU A 50 11.18 -1.71 1.96
C GLU A 50 10.68 -2.03 3.38
N SER A 51 10.94 -1.17 4.36
CA SER A 51 10.44 -1.31 5.74
C SER A 51 9.02 -0.74 5.92
N VAL A 52 8.50 -0.05 4.91
CA VAL A 52 7.13 0.49 4.90
C VAL A 52 6.18 -0.60 4.43
N TYR A 53 5.25 -1.02 5.31
CA TYR A 53 4.26 -2.06 5.01
C TYR A 53 2.99 -1.88 5.85
N SER A 54 1.93 -2.64 5.51
CA SER A 54 0.67 -2.67 6.27
C SER A 54 0.00 -1.28 6.37
N ALA A 55 -0.34 -0.79 7.55
CA ALA A 55 -0.99 0.50 7.73
C ALA A 55 -0.20 1.68 7.16
N SER A 56 1.14 1.62 7.22
CA SER A 56 2.01 2.62 6.61
C SER A 56 1.92 2.59 5.08
N GLU A 57 1.81 1.40 4.51
CA GLU A 57 1.59 1.19 3.08
C GLU A 57 0.24 1.75 2.63
N SER A 58 -0.82 1.54 3.41
CA SER A 58 -2.13 2.15 3.13
C SER A 58 -2.05 3.68 3.06
N PHE A 59 -1.25 4.32 3.92
CA PHE A 59 -1.01 5.75 3.87
C PHE A 59 -0.19 6.16 2.63
N VAL A 60 0.81 5.39 2.27
CA VAL A 60 1.62 5.62 1.05
C VAL A 60 0.74 5.55 -0.20
N LEU A 61 -0.10 4.52 -0.31
CA LEU A 61 -1.08 4.39 -1.39
C LEU A 61 -2.04 5.57 -1.45
N PHE A 62 -2.54 6.03 -0.30
CA PHE A 62 -3.37 7.24 -0.22
C PHE A 62 -2.61 8.46 -0.75
N CYS A 63 -1.36 8.67 -0.34
CA CYS A 63 -0.54 9.77 -0.82
C CYS A 63 -0.39 9.74 -2.34
N GLN A 64 -0.05 8.58 -2.89
CA GLN A 64 0.15 8.39 -4.33
C GLN A 64 -1.15 8.63 -5.13
N GLN A 65 -2.26 8.02 -4.70
CA GLN A 65 -3.53 8.12 -5.41
C GLN A 65 -4.15 9.52 -5.38
N THR A 66 -3.88 10.28 -4.33
CA THR A 66 -4.49 11.61 -4.13
C THR A 66 -3.56 12.77 -4.45
N GLY A 67 -2.26 12.52 -4.63
CA GLY A 67 -1.25 13.57 -4.73
C GLY A 67 -1.09 14.36 -3.42
N PHE A 68 -1.45 13.77 -2.27
CA PHE A 68 -1.35 14.42 -0.97
C PHE A 68 0.09 14.72 -0.58
N ALA A 69 1.01 13.84 -0.94
CA ALA A 69 2.44 13.99 -0.68
C ALA A 69 3.25 13.42 -1.86
N THR A 70 4.47 13.88 -2.02
CA THR A 70 5.46 13.30 -2.94
C THR A 70 6.20 12.18 -2.21
N LEU A 71 6.20 10.99 -2.79
CA LEU A 71 6.90 9.83 -2.27
C LEU A 71 8.34 9.80 -2.76
N VAL A 72 9.30 9.64 -1.87
CA VAL A 72 10.72 9.62 -2.20
C VAL A 72 11.41 8.44 -1.55
N GLY A 73 12.15 7.66 -2.30
CA GLY A 73 12.91 6.56 -1.71
C GLY A 73 12.99 5.31 -2.58
N ARG A 74 12.69 4.18 -1.97
CA ARG A 74 12.66 2.87 -2.63
C ARG A 74 11.27 2.25 -2.54
N THR A 75 11.03 1.26 -3.39
CA THR A 75 9.78 0.49 -3.36
C THR A 75 9.52 -0.03 -1.96
N THR A 76 8.28 0.12 -1.52
CA THR A 76 7.83 -0.30 -0.19
C THR A 76 7.69 -1.81 -0.06
N GLY A 77 7.48 -2.30 1.17
CA GLY A 77 7.26 -3.72 1.45
C GLY A 77 5.85 -4.21 1.17
N GLY A 78 4.90 -3.31 0.85
CA GLY A 78 3.55 -3.71 0.48
C GLY A 78 2.60 -4.03 1.64
N ASP A 79 1.62 -4.91 1.36
CA ASP A 79 0.59 -5.37 2.32
C ASP A 79 -0.30 -4.25 2.90
N GLY A 80 -0.51 -3.20 2.12
CA GLY A 80 -1.39 -2.08 2.51
C GLY A 80 -2.84 -2.24 2.09
N ILE A 81 -3.13 -3.24 1.27
CA ILE A 81 -4.46 -3.53 0.75
C ILE A 81 -4.80 -4.97 1.11
N GLY A 82 -5.98 -5.19 1.65
CA GLY A 82 -6.46 -6.54 1.96
C GLY A 82 -6.10 -7.04 3.37
N ALA A 83 -5.34 -6.30 4.15
CA ALA A 83 -5.13 -6.60 5.56
C ALA A 83 -6.46 -6.39 6.33
N MET A 84 -7.24 -7.45 6.40
CA MET A 84 -8.47 -7.53 7.21
C MET A 84 -8.24 -8.44 8.41
N ASP A 85 -9.26 -8.57 9.25
CA ASP A 85 -9.22 -9.45 10.42
C ASP A 85 -8.72 -10.84 10.02
N PRO A 86 -7.66 -11.34 10.68
CA PRO A 86 -7.06 -12.61 10.32
C PRO A 86 -7.97 -13.79 10.66
N VAL A 87 -7.88 -14.82 9.84
CA VAL A 87 -8.47 -16.14 10.12
C VAL A 87 -7.42 -17.01 10.80
N TYR A 88 -7.84 -17.79 11.78
CA TYR A 88 -6.99 -18.72 12.50
C TYR A 88 -7.38 -20.15 12.17
N LEU A 89 -6.41 -20.96 11.76
CA LEU A 89 -6.55 -22.39 11.55
C LEU A 89 -5.64 -23.13 12.51
N GLN A 90 -6.21 -24.06 13.30
CA GLN A 90 -5.41 -24.97 14.12
C GLN A 90 -5.24 -26.30 13.41
N LEU A 91 -3.99 -26.71 13.23
CA LEU A 91 -3.68 -28.02 12.66
C LEU A 91 -4.07 -29.12 13.65
N PRO A 92 -4.89 -30.12 13.24
CA PRO A 92 -5.50 -31.06 14.17
C PRO A 92 -4.50 -32.00 14.86
N ASN A 93 -3.38 -32.30 14.22
CA ASN A 93 -2.40 -33.27 14.77
C ASN A 93 -1.30 -32.60 15.60
N SER A 94 -0.83 -31.42 15.23
CA SER A 94 0.26 -30.72 15.91
C SER A 94 -0.19 -29.64 16.87
N GLY A 95 -1.43 -29.16 16.75
CA GLY A 95 -1.93 -28.03 17.51
C GLY A 95 -1.37 -26.66 17.07
N ILE A 96 -0.53 -26.63 16.03
CA ILE A 96 0.04 -25.39 15.51
C ILE A 96 -1.09 -24.48 15.01
N LEU A 97 -1.06 -23.22 15.45
CA LEU A 97 -1.94 -22.16 14.94
C LEU A 97 -1.29 -21.47 13.75
N ILE A 98 -2.04 -21.41 12.65
CA ILE A 98 -1.70 -20.65 11.46
C ILE A 98 -2.63 -19.45 11.43
N GLN A 99 -2.06 -18.26 11.31
CA GLN A 99 -2.79 -17.01 11.08
C GLN A 99 -2.57 -16.58 9.63
N TYR A 100 -3.66 -16.24 8.94
CA TYR A 100 -3.57 -15.74 7.57
C TYR A 100 -4.75 -14.81 7.28
N THR A 101 -4.59 -13.95 6.27
CA THR A 101 -5.67 -13.11 5.74
C THR A 101 -6.23 -13.77 4.49
N VAL A 102 -7.55 -13.66 4.31
CA VAL A 102 -8.24 -14.22 3.12
C VAL A 102 -8.23 -13.26 1.94
N PRO A 103 -8.46 -11.95 2.14
CA PRO A 103 -8.43 -10.99 1.06
C PRO A 103 -7.03 -10.79 0.50
N PHE A 104 -6.96 -10.64 -0.81
CA PHE A 104 -5.74 -10.34 -1.55
C PHE A 104 -5.81 -8.92 -2.10
N GLY A 105 -4.85 -8.08 -1.72
CA GLY A 105 -4.83 -6.66 -2.08
C GLY A 105 -4.24 -6.42 -3.47
N LEU A 106 -4.95 -5.67 -4.30
CA LEU A 106 -4.47 -5.27 -5.63
C LEU A 106 -4.22 -3.78 -5.72
N ASN A 107 -3.12 -3.42 -6.35
CA ASN A 107 -2.85 -2.07 -6.83
C ASN A 107 -3.86 -1.68 -7.93
N PRO A 108 -4.02 -0.38 -8.25
CA PRO A 108 -4.92 0.07 -9.31
C PRO A 108 -4.64 -0.54 -10.70
N ASP A 109 -3.43 -0.99 -10.97
CA ASP A 109 -3.02 -1.64 -12.20
C ASP A 109 -3.28 -3.16 -12.21
N GLY A 110 -3.82 -3.71 -11.11
CA GLY A 110 -4.11 -5.12 -10.94
C GLY A 110 -2.94 -5.97 -10.43
N SER A 111 -1.78 -5.37 -10.16
CA SER A 111 -0.66 -6.08 -9.53
C SER A 111 -0.91 -6.32 -8.03
N SER A 112 -0.23 -7.32 -7.48
CA SER A 112 -0.27 -7.60 -6.04
C SER A 112 0.47 -6.52 -5.26
N ASN A 113 -0.22 -5.81 -4.37
CA ASN A 113 0.45 -4.86 -3.50
C ASN A 113 1.39 -5.56 -2.50
N GLU A 114 1.01 -6.73 -2.00
CA GLU A 114 1.84 -7.53 -1.08
C GLU A 114 3.18 -7.94 -1.71
N GLU A 115 3.18 -8.27 -3.00
CA GLU A 115 4.41 -8.72 -3.69
C GLU A 115 5.22 -7.57 -4.30
N MET A 116 4.54 -6.56 -4.78
CA MET A 116 5.16 -5.49 -5.57
C MET A 116 5.42 -4.22 -4.77
N GLY A 117 4.71 -4.01 -3.67
CA GLY A 117 4.73 -2.76 -2.93
C GLY A 117 4.27 -1.56 -3.75
N THR A 118 4.63 -0.37 -3.28
CA THR A 118 4.41 0.89 -3.98
C THR A 118 5.73 1.50 -4.42
N THR A 119 5.86 1.79 -5.70
CA THR A 119 7.03 2.50 -6.24
C THR A 119 6.87 3.99 -5.96
N PRO A 120 7.88 4.67 -5.36
CA PRO A 120 7.81 6.09 -5.05
C PRO A 120 7.86 6.97 -6.32
N ASP A 121 7.40 8.23 -6.20
CA ASP A 121 7.45 9.21 -7.29
C ASP A 121 8.89 9.57 -7.67
N LEU A 122 9.79 9.60 -6.68
CA LEU A 122 11.23 9.84 -6.86
C LEU A 122 12.01 8.67 -6.27
N VAL A 123 12.60 7.87 -7.16
CA VAL A 123 13.39 6.70 -6.76
C VAL A 123 14.79 7.14 -6.32
N SER A 124 15.18 6.76 -5.10
CA SER A 124 16.53 6.96 -4.59
C SER A 124 17.49 5.87 -5.09
N PRO A 125 18.75 6.21 -5.41
CA PRO A 125 19.77 5.20 -5.63
C PRO A 125 19.92 4.24 -4.45
N ALA A 126 20.29 2.99 -4.71
CA ALA A 126 20.35 1.94 -3.68
C ALA A 126 21.23 2.32 -2.47
N GLU A 127 22.35 2.96 -2.76
CA GLU A 127 23.34 3.35 -1.72
C GLU A 127 23.09 4.75 -1.12
N GLU A 128 22.04 5.44 -1.58
CA GLU A 128 21.75 6.79 -1.11
C GLU A 128 20.52 6.78 -0.17
N PRO A 129 20.63 7.37 1.02
CA PRO A 129 19.47 7.55 1.87
C PRO A 129 18.37 8.37 1.18
N PRO A 130 17.08 7.97 1.26
CA PRO A 130 15.96 8.70 0.65
C PRO A 130 15.91 10.20 1.00
N LEU A 131 16.39 10.57 2.18
CA LEU A 131 16.46 11.95 2.65
C LEU A 131 17.34 12.82 1.74
N ILE A 132 18.46 12.29 1.23
CA ILE A 132 19.37 13.03 0.36
C ILE A 132 18.70 13.30 -1.00
N THR A 133 18.03 12.29 -1.56
CA THR A 133 17.24 12.47 -2.80
C THR A 133 16.16 13.54 -2.59
N ALA A 134 15.45 13.51 -1.45
CA ALA A 134 14.43 14.50 -1.12
C ALA A 134 15.00 15.92 -1.04
N PHE A 135 16.12 16.13 -0.35
CA PHE A 135 16.75 17.46 -0.25
C PHE A 135 17.23 17.97 -1.62
N ARG A 136 17.75 17.11 -2.46
CA ARG A 136 18.14 17.49 -3.83
C ARG A 136 16.90 17.97 -4.61
N ALA A 137 15.83 17.19 -4.60
CA ALA A 137 14.59 17.54 -5.29
C ALA A 137 13.93 18.83 -4.76
N ILE A 138 14.01 19.09 -3.45
CA ILE A 138 13.53 20.34 -2.85
C ILE A 138 14.36 21.54 -3.28
N GLY A 139 15.67 21.37 -3.40
CA GLY A 139 16.58 22.44 -3.83
C GLY A 139 16.51 22.80 -5.31
N GLU A 140 16.00 21.89 -6.15
CA GLU A 140 15.84 22.07 -7.59
C GLU A 140 14.44 22.58 -8.00
N ALA A 141 13.53 22.68 -7.06
CA ALA A 141 12.13 23.07 -7.25
C ALA A 141 11.85 24.49 -6.75
#